data_d0b2834459e11ecc98111c3d550a90b2
#
_entry.id   d0b2834459e11ecc98111c3d550a90b2
#
_cell.length_a   1.000
_cell.length_b   1.000
_cell.length_c   1.000
_cell.angle_alpha   90.00
_cell.angle_beta   90.00
_cell.angle_gamma   90.00
#
_symmetry.space_group_name_H-M   'P 1'
#
loop_
_entity.id
_entity.type
_entity.pdbx_description
1 polymer ?
#
loop_
_entity_poly.entity_id
_entity_poly.type
_entity_poly.pdbx_seq_one_letter_code
_entity_poly.pdbx_strand_id
1 'polypeptide(L)'
;MKLSAREQPTVRRRWLRHLLFWPLLATLATSLLLLDASPLVARSESIAPESIAEAKSLFKRNDPRRLQNGETRTAEIPAPLIDEGVNYFASRHLHGRGAFIMTEDSAELRLTRRLPLGPLAAYLNVRASIREAAGEPRIACASIGKLPVPTPAAEWLLEALLNRFGAAEQWRNARRAIREIRFEPTSGLVGVTYVWERGLLERARTLALTSAEIADIKTAHDAL
;
A
#
# COMPACT_ATOMS: atom_id res chain seq x y z
N MET A 1 51.15 -38.27 42.36
CA MET A 1 51.19 -37.55 41.05
C MET A 1 49.79 -37.00 40.74
N LYS A 2 49.53 -35.73 41.05
CA LYS A 2 48.24 -35.11 40.82
C LYS A 2 48.35 -34.30 39.52
N LEU A 3 47.70 -34.75 38.47
CA LEU A 3 47.55 -33.97 37.21
C LEU A 3 46.49 -32.91 37.46
N SER A 4 46.94 -31.66 37.48
CA SER A 4 46.10 -30.47 37.51
C SER A 4 45.40 -30.29 36.17
N ALA A 5 44.09 -30.46 36.15
CA ALA A 5 43.26 -30.08 35.01
C ALA A 5 43.22 -28.55 34.90
N ARG A 6 43.92 -28.00 33.91
CA ARG A 6 43.87 -26.58 33.54
C ARG A 6 42.54 -26.28 32.92
N GLU A 7 41.71 -25.55 33.64
CA GLU A 7 40.48 -24.94 33.16
C GLU A 7 40.78 -23.96 32.02
N GLN A 8 40.24 -24.23 30.84
CA GLN A 8 40.16 -23.25 29.73
C GLN A 8 38.69 -22.87 29.48
N PRO A 9 38.10 -21.99 30.28
CA PRO A 9 36.72 -21.55 29.98
C PRO A 9 36.56 -20.12 29.45
N THR A 10 37.61 -19.33 29.27
CA THR A 10 37.45 -17.88 29.12
C THR A 10 37.28 -17.41 27.67
N VAL A 11 37.80 -18.10 26.69
CA VAL A 11 37.77 -17.68 25.27
C VAL A 11 36.40 -17.93 24.66
N ARG A 12 35.78 -19.06 24.94
CA ARG A 12 34.47 -19.46 24.39
C ARG A 12 33.33 -18.53 24.84
N ARG A 13 33.40 -18.00 26.06
CA ARG A 13 32.40 -17.08 26.62
C ARG A 13 32.49 -15.68 26.05
N ARG A 14 33.64 -15.21 25.61
CA ARG A 14 33.82 -13.92 24.95
C ARG A 14 33.24 -13.95 23.53
N TRP A 15 33.49 -15.01 22.75
CA TRP A 15 32.95 -15.21 21.40
C TRP A 15 31.42 -15.28 21.41
N LEU A 16 30.83 -16.00 22.35
CA LEU A 16 29.36 -16.05 22.50
C LEU A 16 28.75 -14.69 22.84
N ARG A 17 29.43 -13.86 23.62
CA ARG A 17 28.98 -12.48 23.89
C ARG A 17 28.98 -11.61 22.62
N HIS A 18 30.00 -11.68 21.82
CA HIS A 18 30.06 -10.93 20.56
C HIS A 18 29.04 -11.46 19.55
N LEU A 19 28.84 -12.77 19.50
CA LEU A 19 27.89 -13.40 18.56
C LEU A 19 26.43 -13.04 18.87
N LEU A 20 26.10 -12.76 20.13
CA LEU A 20 24.75 -12.30 20.53
C LEU A 20 24.61 -10.78 20.55
N PHE A 21 25.66 -10.04 20.88
CA PHE A 21 25.62 -8.59 21.00
C PHE A 21 25.42 -7.87 19.67
N TRP A 22 26.15 -8.28 18.63
CA TRP A 22 26.06 -7.64 17.32
C TRP A 22 24.69 -7.79 16.64
N PRO A 23 24.04 -8.97 16.59
CA PRO A 23 22.71 -9.10 16.03
C PRO A 23 21.66 -8.34 16.86
N LEU A 24 21.80 -8.29 18.20
CA LEU A 24 20.91 -7.50 19.04
C LEU A 24 21.05 -5.99 18.75
N LEU A 25 22.28 -5.50 18.64
CA LEU A 25 22.55 -4.11 18.29
C LEU A 25 22.04 -3.76 16.89
N ALA A 26 22.27 -4.67 15.93
CA ALA A 26 21.77 -4.51 14.55
C ALA A 26 20.24 -4.48 14.53
N THR A 27 19.57 -5.36 15.26
CA THR A 27 18.09 -5.37 15.35
C THR A 27 17.56 -4.08 15.98
N LEU A 28 18.21 -3.62 17.06
CA LEU A 28 17.84 -2.36 17.71
C LEU A 28 18.04 -1.17 16.76
N ALA A 29 19.17 -1.08 16.09
CA ALA A 29 19.46 -0.01 15.12
C ALA A 29 18.47 -0.04 13.96
N THR A 30 18.17 -1.21 13.40
CA THR A 30 17.17 -1.38 12.34
C THR A 30 15.78 -0.96 12.83
N SER A 31 15.40 -1.34 14.05
CA SER A 31 14.12 -0.93 14.63
C SER A 31 14.01 0.59 14.79
N LEU A 32 15.08 1.26 15.22
CA LEU A 32 15.13 2.72 15.35
C LEU A 32 15.04 3.44 13.99
N LEU A 33 15.51 2.81 12.91
CA LEU A 33 15.41 3.35 11.55
C LEU A 33 14.05 3.11 10.92
N LEU A 34 13.36 2.03 11.29
CA LEU A 34 12.04 1.67 10.78
C LEU A 34 10.90 2.42 11.50
N LEU A 35 11.12 2.83 12.75
CA LEU A 35 10.09 3.43 13.59
C LEU A 35 10.30 4.93 13.73
N ASP A 36 9.21 5.66 13.66
CA ASP A 36 9.15 7.09 13.89
C ASP A 36 8.35 7.41 15.16
N ALA A 37 8.69 8.51 15.83
CA ALA A 37 7.96 9.00 17.01
C ALA A 37 6.68 9.76 16.64
N SER A 38 6.53 10.15 15.37
CA SER A 38 5.38 10.90 14.85
C SER A 38 4.77 10.22 13.64
N PRO A 39 3.44 10.33 13.45
CA PRO A 39 2.78 9.83 12.27
C PRO A 39 3.12 10.70 11.04
N LEU A 40 3.31 10.07 9.90
CA LEU A 40 3.46 10.75 8.62
C LEU A 40 2.12 11.29 8.11
N VAL A 41 1.03 10.56 8.41
CA VAL A 41 -0.34 10.93 8.07
C VAL A 41 -1.15 11.11 9.35
N ALA A 42 -1.62 12.35 9.59
CA ALA A 42 -2.46 12.71 10.73
C ALA A 42 -3.83 13.17 10.22
N ARG A 43 -4.76 12.22 10.05
CA ARG A 43 -6.15 12.50 9.63
C ARG A 43 -7.14 11.54 10.29
N SER A 44 -8.45 11.84 10.19
CA SER A 44 -9.51 10.97 10.68
C SER A 44 -9.69 9.72 9.79
N GLU A 45 -10.36 8.70 10.31
CA GLU A 45 -10.68 7.47 9.57
C GLU A 45 -11.99 7.60 8.76
N SER A 46 -12.74 8.68 8.95
CA SER A 46 -14.02 8.88 8.29
C SER A 46 -13.87 9.21 6.80
N ILE A 47 -14.72 8.60 5.99
CA ILE A 47 -14.88 8.98 4.58
C ILE A 47 -15.95 10.05 4.50
N ALA A 48 -15.70 11.11 3.73
CA ALA A 48 -16.71 12.11 3.48
C ALA A 48 -17.85 11.53 2.61
N PRO A 49 -19.13 11.78 2.96
CA PRO A 49 -20.25 11.31 2.14
C PRO A 49 -20.19 11.80 0.69
N GLU A 50 -19.65 12.99 0.49
CA GLU A 50 -19.44 13.63 -0.82
C GLU A 50 -18.52 12.79 -1.70
N SER A 51 -17.44 12.22 -1.14
CA SER A 51 -16.50 11.35 -1.86
C SER A 51 -17.16 10.06 -2.34
N ILE A 52 -18.13 9.53 -1.59
CA ILE A 52 -18.90 8.36 -2.00
C ILE A 52 -19.81 8.71 -3.18
N ALA A 53 -20.49 9.87 -3.15
CA ALA A 53 -21.35 10.33 -4.22
C ALA A 53 -20.53 10.60 -5.51
N GLU A 54 -19.36 11.21 -5.36
CA GLU A 54 -18.44 11.46 -6.47
C GLU A 54 -17.91 10.16 -7.10
N ALA A 55 -17.50 9.20 -6.29
CA ALA A 55 -17.10 7.87 -6.75
C ALA A 55 -18.21 7.20 -7.57
N LYS A 56 -19.47 7.21 -7.07
CA LYS A 56 -20.62 6.67 -7.79
C LYS A 56 -20.83 7.39 -9.13
N SER A 57 -20.70 8.71 -9.17
CA SER A 57 -20.83 9.50 -10.40
C SER A 57 -19.74 9.17 -11.42
N LEU A 58 -18.50 8.99 -10.96
CA LEU A 58 -17.36 8.59 -11.77
C LEU A 58 -17.61 7.23 -12.43
N PHE A 59 -18.04 6.22 -11.64
CA PHE A 59 -18.39 4.90 -12.16
C PHE A 59 -19.54 4.97 -13.18
N LYS A 60 -20.56 5.80 -12.94
CA LYS A 60 -21.69 5.96 -13.86
C LYS A 60 -21.25 6.61 -15.18
N ARG A 61 -20.36 7.60 -15.14
CA ARG A 61 -19.82 8.27 -16.36
C ARG A 61 -18.90 7.33 -17.15
N ASN A 62 -18.12 6.53 -16.47
CA ASN A 62 -17.20 5.57 -17.07
C ASN A 62 -17.78 4.15 -17.06
N ASP A 63 -19.12 4.00 -17.28
CA ASP A 63 -19.78 2.70 -17.24
C ASP A 63 -19.12 1.75 -18.25
N PRO A 64 -18.42 0.72 -17.76
CA PRO A 64 -17.65 -0.17 -18.61
C PRO A 64 -18.53 -1.10 -19.45
N ARG A 65 -19.83 -1.22 -19.14
CA ARG A 65 -20.78 -2.02 -19.93
C ARG A 65 -21.00 -1.44 -21.32
N ARG A 66 -20.64 -0.17 -21.51
CA ARG A 66 -20.73 0.53 -22.81
C ARG A 66 -19.49 0.37 -23.67
N LEU A 67 -18.40 -0.20 -23.11
CA LEU A 67 -17.13 -0.33 -23.81
C LEU A 67 -17.05 -1.68 -24.53
N GLN A 68 -16.46 -1.64 -25.72
CA GLN A 68 -16.13 -2.86 -26.45
C GLN A 68 -14.86 -3.49 -25.90
N ASN A 69 -14.75 -4.81 -25.99
CA ASN A 69 -13.54 -5.52 -25.56
C ASN A 69 -12.34 -5.08 -26.39
N GLY A 70 -11.24 -4.66 -25.74
CA GLY A 70 -10.06 -4.09 -26.38
C GLY A 70 -10.11 -2.57 -26.61
N GLU A 71 -11.21 -1.91 -26.26
CA GLU A 71 -11.33 -0.46 -26.37
C GLU A 71 -10.43 0.24 -25.36
N THR A 72 -9.71 1.27 -25.81
CA THR A 72 -8.87 2.11 -24.94
C THR A 72 -9.69 3.30 -24.45
N ARG A 73 -9.62 3.56 -23.15
CA ARG A 73 -10.30 4.69 -22.52
C ARG A 73 -9.43 5.36 -21.48
N THR A 74 -9.56 6.66 -21.36
CA THR A 74 -8.97 7.46 -20.28
C THR A 74 -10.04 7.81 -19.26
N ALA A 75 -9.80 7.47 -18.01
CA ALA A 75 -10.59 7.89 -16.86
C ALA A 75 -9.84 9.01 -16.15
N GLU A 76 -10.52 10.15 -15.99
CA GLU A 76 -10.02 11.28 -15.19
C GLU A 76 -10.56 11.14 -13.77
N ILE A 77 -9.66 10.93 -12.82
CA ILE A 77 -10.00 10.66 -11.42
C ILE A 77 -9.52 11.85 -10.58
N PRO A 78 -10.40 12.51 -9.82
CA PRO A 78 -9.98 13.58 -8.91
C PRO A 78 -9.00 13.06 -7.87
N ALA A 79 -7.88 13.76 -7.66
CA ALA A 79 -6.88 13.39 -6.68
C ALA A 79 -7.44 13.27 -5.24
N PRO A 80 -8.38 14.13 -4.78
CA PRO A 80 -9.04 13.96 -3.49
C PRO A 80 -9.78 12.62 -3.36
N LEU A 81 -10.37 12.11 -4.43
CA LEU A 81 -11.08 10.83 -4.42
C LEU A 81 -10.10 9.65 -4.27
N ILE A 82 -8.93 9.75 -4.91
CA ILE A 82 -7.86 8.75 -4.74
C ILE A 82 -7.34 8.80 -3.30
N ASP A 83 -7.13 10.00 -2.75
CA ASP A 83 -6.66 10.22 -1.39
C ASP A 83 -7.61 9.60 -0.35
N GLU A 84 -8.91 9.81 -0.49
CA GLU A 84 -9.93 9.18 0.33
C GLU A 84 -9.93 7.65 0.18
N GLY A 85 -9.79 7.14 -1.04
CA GLY A 85 -9.69 5.71 -1.31
C GLY A 85 -8.47 5.06 -0.65
N VAL A 86 -7.32 5.73 -0.71
CA VAL A 86 -6.07 5.29 -0.05
C VAL A 86 -6.25 5.28 1.47
N ASN A 87 -6.87 6.31 2.05
CA ASN A 87 -7.13 6.37 3.49
C ASN A 87 -8.11 5.26 3.92
N TYR A 88 -9.17 5.04 3.16
CA TYR A 88 -10.12 3.97 3.43
C TYR A 88 -9.46 2.60 3.42
N PHE A 89 -8.66 2.31 2.40
CA PHE A 89 -7.92 1.05 2.33
C PHE A 89 -6.96 0.88 3.51
N ALA A 90 -6.22 1.94 3.85
CA ALA A 90 -5.28 1.92 4.96
C ALA A 90 -5.97 1.70 6.32
N SER A 91 -7.10 2.35 6.57
CA SER A 91 -7.85 2.21 7.82
C SER A 91 -8.49 0.82 7.94
N ARG A 92 -9.10 0.34 6.87
CA ARG A 92 -9.83 -0.93 6.89
C ARG A 92 -8.94 -2.16 6.92
N HIS A 93 -7.88 -2.16 6.14
CA HIS A 93 -7.06 -3.36 5.95
C HIS A 93 -5.74 -3.33 6.70
N LEU A 94 -5.17 -2.15 6.95
CA LEU A 94 -3.87 -2.00 7.57
C LEU A 94 -3.95 -1.48 9.01
N HIS A 95 -5.16 -1.14 9.51
CA HIS A 95 -5.36 -0.45 10.78
C HIS A 95 -4.45 0.78 10.93
N GLY A 96 -4.37 1.54 9.85
CA GLY A 96 -3.51 2.69 9.70
C GLY A 96 -4.23 3.86 9.03
N ARG A 97 -3.47 4.80 8.53
CA ARG A 97 -3.95 5.98 7.79
C ARG A 97 -3.17 6.13 6.52
N GLY A 98 -3.83 6.60 5.48
CA GLY A 98 -3.22 6.81 4.18
C GLY A 98 -3.44 8.20 3.66
N ALA A 99 -2.56 8.64 2.76
CA ALA A 99 -2.70 9.85 1.98
C ALA A 99 -2.12 9.66 0.59
N PHE A 100 -2.70 10.35 -0.37
CA PHE A 100 -2.22 10.48 -1.73
C PHE A 100 -1.89 11.94 -2.00
N ILE A 101 -0.64 12.21 -2.39
CA ILE A 101 -0.17 13.56 -2.69
C ILE A 101 0.37 13.58 -4.10
N MET A 102 -0.20 14.45 -4.91
CA MET A 102 0.21 14.63 -6.31
C MET A 102 1.18 15.81 -6.42
N THR A 103 2.21 15.65 -7.23
CA THR A 103 3.18 16.65 -7.65
C THR A 103 3.15 16.79 -9.17
N GLU A 104 4.02 17.64 -9.76
CA GLU A 104 3.97 17.92 -11.21
C GLU A 104 4.12 16.69 -12.09
N ASP A 105 4.99 15.76 -11.73
CA ASP A 105 5.35 14.57 -12.54
C ASP A 105 5.24 13.25 -11.79
N SER A 106 4.72 13.29 -10.56
CA SER A 106 4.67 12.12 -9.70
C SER A 106 3.54 12.19 -8.69
N ALA A 107 3.22 11.05 -8.12
CA ALA A 107 2.35 10.95 -6.95
C ALA A 107 3.04 10.17 -5.83
N GLU A 108 2.84 10.61 -4.60
CA GLU A 108 3.36 9.97 -3.40
C GLU A 108 2.20 9.37 -2.60
N LEU A 109 2.29 8.07 -2.36
CA LEU A 109 1.46 7.33 -1.41
C LEU A 109 2.14 7.34 -0.06
N ARG A 110 1.43 7.79 0.97
CA ARG A 110 1.88 7.79 2.37
C ARG A 110 0.98 6.90 3.19
N LEU A 111 1.58 6.04 3.99
CA LEU A 111 0.87 5.19 4.93
C LEU A 111 1.49 5.33 6.31
N THR A 112 0.65 5.38 7.34
CA THR A 112 1.08 5.40 8.74
C THR A 112 0.28 4.38 9.52
N ARG A 113 0.98 3.53 10.28
CA ARG A 113 0.36 2.63 11.25
C ARG A 113 0.95 2.84 12.63
N ARG A 114 0.10 3.07 13.63
CA ARG A 114 0.52 3.10 15.03
C ARG A 114 0.79 1.67 15.50
N LEU A 115 1.93 1.47 16.16
CA LEU A 115 2.30 0.18 16.74
C LEU A 115 1.98 0.17 18.24
N PRO A 116 1.44 -0.93 18.78
CA PRO A 116 1.10 -1.06 20.19
C PRO A 116 2.34 -1.38 21.05
N LEU A 117 3.30 -0.45 21.12
CA LEU A 117 4.54 -0.60 21.90
C LEU A 117 4.41 -0.01 23.32
N GLY A 118 3.29 -0.24 23.99
CA GLY A 118 3.03 0.24 25.36
C GLY A 118 2.94 1.77 25.43
N PRO A 119 3.64 2.41 26.39
CA PRO A 119 3.56 3.87 26.57
C PRO A 119 4.30 4.66 25.49
N LEU A 120 5.14 4.02 24.69
CA LEU A 120 5.88 4.67 23.60
C LEU A 120 4.99 4.75 22.35
N ALA A 121 4.74 5.97 21.90
CA ALA A 121 4.11 6.18 20.60
C ALA A 121 5.14 5.86 19.50
N ALA A 122 4.95 4.75 18.81
CA ALA A 122 5.78 4.37 17.67
C ALA A 122 4.92 4.16 16.44
N TYR A 123 5.40 4.66 15.32
CA TYR A 123 4.69 4.63 14.05
C TYR A 123 5.55 3.96 12.99
N LEU A 124 4.93 3.06 12.25
CA LEU A 124 5.49 2.54 11.01
C LEU A 124 4.99 3.43 9.88
N ASN A 125 5.88 4.22 9.31
CA ASN A 125 5.61 5.11 8.20
C ASN A 125 6.13 4.49 6.90
N VAL A 126 5.30 4.48 5.87
CA VAL A 126 5.68 3.98 4.54
C VAL A 126 5.41 5.09 3.52
N ARG A 127 6.35 5.30 2.61
CA ARG A 127 6.22 6.17 1.45
C ARG A 127 6.51 5.38 0.19
N ALA A 128 5.73 5.62 -0.84
CA ALA A 128 6.01 5.10 -2.17
C ALA A 128 5.65 6.16 -3.20
N SER A 129 6.55 6.46 -4.13
CA SER A 129 6.26 7.37 -5.23
C SER A 129 6.07 6.61 -6.54
N ILE A 130 5.13 7.09 -7.32
CA ILE A 130 4.81 6.62 -8.67
C ILE A 130 5.06 7.80 -9.58
N ARG A 131 5.79 7.62 -10.68
CA ARG A 131 5.99 8.63 -11.71
C ARG A 131 5.07 8.41 -12.88
N GLU A 132 4.83 9.48 -13.64
CA GLU A 132 4.23 9.35 -14.97
C GLU A 132 4.98 8.32 -15.80
N ALA A 133 4.24 7.43 -16.41
CA ALA A 133 4.81 6.40 -17.25
C ALA A 133 3.88 6.07 -18.41
N ALA A 134 4.46 5.95 -19.59
CA ALA A 134 3.85 5.22 -20.68
C ALA A 134 4.05 3.72 -20.40
N GLY A 135 2.96 2.99 -20.21
CA GLY A 135 2.97 1.56 -19.89
C GLY A 135 2.54 1.25 -18.45
N GLU A 136 2.98 0.11 -17.95
CA GLU A 136 2.62 -0.35 -16.60
C GLU A 136 3.14 0.59 -15.50
N PRO A 137 2.29 1.00 -14.54
CA PRO A 137 2.74 1.82 -13.42
C PRO A 137 3.77 1.08 -12.58
N ARG A 138 4.85 1.77 -12.23
CA ARG A 138 5.94 1.24 -11.40
C ARG A 138 6.24 2.15 -10.23
N ILE A 139 6.67 1.54 -9.15
CA ILE A 139 7.18 2.28 -8.00
C ILE A 139 8.53 2.89 -8.40
N ALA A 140 8.63 4.22 -8.34
CA ALA A 140 9.87 4.93 -8.63
C ALA A 140 10.83 4.91 -7.43
N CYS A 141 10.30 5.15 -6.22
CA CYS A 141 11.03 5.00 -4.98
C CYS A 141 10.09 4.61 -3.84
N ALA A 142 10.63 3.97 -2.82
CA ALA A 142 9.90 3.62 -1.61
C ALA A 142 10.80 3.75 -0.38
N SER A 143 10.19 3.99 0.78
CA SER A 143 10.88 3.97 2.08
C SER A 143 9.97 3.44 3.18
N ILE A 144 10.56 2.80 4.18
CA ILE A 144 9.89 2.38 5.41
C ILE A 144 10.62 3.07 6.58
N GLY A 145 9.93 3.95 7.27
CA GLY A 145 10.56 4.89 8.20
C GLY A 145 11.63 5.72 7.47
N LYS A 146 12.87 5.61 7.94
CA LYS A 146 14.05 6.28 7.35
C LYS A 146 14.82 5.41 6.37
N LEU A 147 14.45 4.14 6.22
CA LEU A 147 15.16 3.20 5.35
C LEU A 147 14.62 3.27 3.92
N PRO A 148 15.45 3.59 2.93
CA PRO A 148 15.07 3.45 1.54
C PRO A 148 14.91 1.97 1.19
N VAL A 149 13.85 1.65 0.45
CA VAL A 149 13.57 0.30 -0.03
C VAL A 149 13.88 0.24 -1.52
N PRO A 150 14.77 -0.65 -1.97
CA PRO A 150 15.01 -0.84 -3.40
C PRO A 150 13.73 -1.20 -4.15
N THR A 151 13.54 -0.66 -5.36
CA THR A 151 12.32 -0.85 -6.15
C THR A 151 11.88 -2.32 -6.27
N PRO A 152 12.78 -3.29 -6.58
CA PRO A 152 12.37 -4.69 -6.65
C PRO A 152 11.84 -5.24 -5.32
N ALA A 153 12.42 -4.80 -4.20
CA ALA A 153 11.97 -5.20 -2.87
C ALA A 153 10.62 -4.55 -2.52
N ALA A 154 10.40 -3.29 -2.92
CA ALA A 154 9.14 -2.60 -2.73
C ALA A 154 8.02 -3.26 -3.56
N GLU A 155 8.27 -3.64 -4.79
CA GLU A 155 7.31 -4.36 -5.63
C GLU A 155 7.00 -5.75 -5.05
N TRP A 156 8.01 -6.48 -4.58
CA TRP A 156 7.82 -7.76 -3.90
C TRP A 156 6.98 -7.62 -2.61
N LEU A 157 7.27 -6.59 -1.79
CA LEU A 157 6.49 -6.30 -0.57
C LEU A 157 5.03 -5.96 -0.90
N LEU A 158 4.80 -5.15 -1.94
CA LEU A 158 3.45 -4.85 -2.41
C LEU A 158 2.72 -6.12 -2.86
N GLU A 159 3.39 -6.96 -3.65
CA GLU A 159 2.79 -8.22 -4.10
C GLU A 159 2.51 -9.17 -2.94
N ALA A 160 3.42 -9.29 -1.97
CA ALA A 160 3.23 -10.09 -0.76
C ALA A 160 2.04 -9.58 0.08
N LEU A 161 1.91 -8.25 0.21
CA LEU A 161 0.77 -7.61 0.88
C LEU A 161 -0.54 -7.92 0.16
N LEU A 162 -0.57 -7.75 -1.15
CA LEU A 162 -1.76 -8.03 -1.97
C LEU A 162 -2.13 -9.52 -1.94
N ASN A 163 -1.15 -10.43 -1.95
CA ASN A 163 -1.38 -11.86 -1.77
C ASN A 163 -2.03 -12.16 -0.42
N ARG A 164 -1.61 -11.47 0.64
CA ARG A 164 -2.21 -11.63 1.98
C ARG A 164 -3.69 -11.28 2.01
N PHE A 165 -4.14 -10.38 1.14
CA PHE A 165 -5.56 -9.99 0.98
C PHE A 165 -6.26 -10.69 -0.18
N GLY A 166 -5.61 -11.65 -0.84
CA GLY A 166 -6.18 -12.33 -2.01
C GLY A 166 -6.33 -11.46 -3.26
N ALA A 167 -5.64 -10.32 -3.31
CA ALA A 167 -5.79 -9.27 -4.32
C ALA A 167 -4.67 -9.24 -5.38
N ALA A 168 -3.65 -10.10 -5.27
CA ALA A 168 -2.47 -9.99 -6.13
C ALA A 168 -2.74 -10.31 -7.61
N GLU A 169 -3.61 -11.28 -7.89
CA GLU A 169 -3.97 -11.63 -9.27
C GLU A 169 -4.74 -10.47 -9.92
N GLN A 170 -5.71 -9.92 -9.21
CA GLN A 170 -6.52 -8.79 -9.66
C GLN A 170 -5.64 -7.56 -9.92
N TRP A 171 -4.69 -7.30 -9.02
CA TRP A 171 -3.70 -6.24 -9.18
C TRP A 171 -2.85 -6.42 -10.45
N ARG A 172 -2.30 -7.62 -10.66
CA ARG A 172 -1.52 -7.91 -11.87
C ARG A 172 -2.33 -7.69 -13.14
N ASN A 173 -3.59 -8.14 -13.14
CA ASN A 173 -4.49 -7.95 -14.27
C ASN A 173 -4.84 -6.46 -14.50
N ALA A 174 -5.15 -5.73 -13.43
CA ALA A 174 -5.42 -4.29 -13.51
C ALA A 174 -4.19 -3.52 -14.01
N ARG A 175 -2.99 -3.83 -13.49
CA ARG A 175 -1.75 -3.20 -13.91
C ARG A 175 -1.45 -3.41 -15.40
N ARG A 176 -1.71 -4.60 -15.93
CA ARG A 176 -1.55 -4.91 -17.35
C ARG A 176 -2.55 -4.17 -18.25
N ALA A 177 -3.74 -3.87 -17.74
CA ALA A 177 -4.74 -3.12 -18.48
C ALA A 177 -4.37 -1.63 -18.60
N ILE A 178 -3.62 -1.08 -17.65
CA ILE A 178 -3.18 0.33 -17.65
C ILE A 178 -2.11 0.52 -18.73
N ARG A 179 -2.31 1.56 -19.56
CA ARG A 179 -1.40 1.94 -20.64
C ARG A 179 -0.64 3.20 -20.34
N GLU A 180 -1.23 4.10 -19.56
CA GLU A 180 -0.62 5.37 -19.23
C GLU A 180 -1.23 5.92 -17.95
N ILE A 181 -0.40 6.58 -17.14
CA ILE A 181 -0.85 7.40 -16.01
C ILE A 181 -0.25 8.78 -16.20
N ARG A 182 -1.10 9.82 -16.13
CA ARG A 182 -0.72 11.23 -16.14
C ARG A 182 -1.20 11.92 -14.89
N PHE A 183 -0.39 12.82 -14.39
CA PHE A 183 -0.74 13.67 -13.26
C PHE A 183 -0.95 15.10 -13.74
N GLU A 184 -2.10 15.66 -13.43
CA GLU A 184 -2.46 17.03 -13.78
C GLU A 184 -2.69 17.87 -12.51
N PRO A 185 -1.61 18.39 -11.88
CA PRO A 185 -1.71 19.10 -10.61
C PRO A 185 -2.58 20.35 -10.69
N THR A 186 -2.56 21.05 -11.83
CA THR A 186 -3.33 22.28 -12.04
C THR A 186 -4.84 22.03 -11.99
N SER A 187 -5.30 20.92 -12.54
CA SER A 187 -6.72 20.50 -12.51
C SER A 187 -7.07 19.62 -11.33
N GLY A 188 -6.05 19.11 -10.61
CA GLY A 188 -6.23 18.15 -9.52
C GLY A 188 -6.69 16.77 -10.01
N LEU A 189 -6.40 16.41 -11.27
CA LEU A 189 -6.86 15.18 -11.89
C LEU A 189 -5.70 14.20 -12.11
N VAL A 190 -6.03 12.91 -12.02
CA VAL A 190 -5.16 11.80 -12.44
C VAL A 190 -5.81 11.13 -13.63
N GLY A 191 -5.18 11.25 -14.79
CA GLY A 191 -5.59 10.56 -16.01
C GLY A 191 -5.06 9.12 -16.02
N VAL A 192 -5.94 8.14 -16.09
CA VAL A 192 -5.60 6.72 -16.23
C VAL A 192 -6.13 6.20 -17.53
N THR A 193 -5.24 5.93 -18.48
CA THR A 193 -5.58 5.32 -19.76
C THR A 193 -5.45 3.80 -19.64
N TYR A 194 -6.50 3.08 -19.94
CA TYR A 194 -6.56 1.63 -19.83
C TYR A 194 -7.25 0.99 -21.03
N VAL A 195 -6.93 -0.28 -21.26
CA VAL A 195 -7.62 -1.12 -22.24
C VAL A 195 -8.71 -1.91 -21.53
N TRP A 196 -9.94 -1.77 -22.06
CA TRP A 196 -11.06 -2.49 -21.47
C TRP A 196 -11.01 -3.98 -21.82
N GLU A 197 -11.05 -4.84 -20.82
CA GLU A 197 -11.18 -6.27 -20.95
C GLU A 197 -12.46 -6.77 -20.26
N ARG A 198 -13.20 -7.66 -20.91
CA ARG A 198 -14.35 -8.31 -20.30
C ARG A 198 -13.98 -8.97 -18.98
N GLY A 199 -14.74 -8.69 -17.91
CA GLY A 199 -14.47 -9.20 -16.58
C GLY A 199 -13.51 -8.36 -15.73
N LEU A 200 -12.97 -7.24 -16.24
CA LEU A 200 -12.14 -6.33 -15.43
C LEU A 200 -12.90 -5.81 -14.20
N LEU A 201 -14.20 -5.51 -14.35
CA LEU A 201 -15.06 -5.06 -13.24
C LEU A 201 -15.32 -6.13 -12.19
N GLU A 202 -15.61 -7.35 -12.60
CA GLU A 202 -15.82 -8.45 -11.65
C GLU A 202 -14.56 -8.69 -10.82
N ARG A 203 -13.41 -8.60 -11.48
CA ARG A 203 -12.10 -8.68 -10.82
C ARG A 203 -11.85 -7.49 -9.86
N ALA A 204 -12.25 -6.27 -10.25
CA ALA A 204 -12.11 -5.08 -9.41
C ALA A 204 -13.07 -5.09 -8.20
N ARG A 205 -14.27 -5.63 -8.35
CA ARG A 205 -15.23 -5.77 -7.24
C ARG A 205 -14.71 -6.64 -6.11
N THR A 206 -14.01 -7.73 -6.43
CA THR A 206 -13.43 -8.61 -5.40
C THR A 206 -12.31 -7.95 -4.59
N LEU A 207 -11.71 -6.86 -5.09
CA LEU A 207 -10.72 -6.04 -4.37
C LEU A 207 -11.37 -5.08 -3.37
N ALA A 208 -12.55 -4.55 -3.70
CA ALA A 208 -13.20 -3.50 -2.93
C ALA A 208 -14.10 -4.03 -1.82
N LEU A 209 -14.66 -5.23 -1.99
CA LEU A 209 -15.67 -5.80 -1.10
C LEU A 209 -15.21 -7.15 -0.56
N THR A 210 -15.38 -7.38 0.72
CA THR A 210 -15.23 -8.72 1.31
C THR A 210 -16.38 -9.64 0.86
N SER A 211 -16.17 -10.94 0.90
CA SER A 211 -17.21 -11.93 0.55
C SER A 211 -18.48 -11.77 1.39
N ALA A 212 -18.34 -11.32 2.64
CA ALA A 212 -19.48 -11.03 3.53
C ALA A 212 -20.28 -9.81 3.06
N GLU A 213 -19.60 -8.72 2.68
CA GLU A 213 -20.25 -7.51 2.16
C GLU A 213 -20.95 -7.76 0.81
N ILE A 214 -20.40 -8.64 -0.02
CA ILE A 214 -21.04 -9.06 -1.27
C ILE A 214 -22.33 -9.85 -0.95
N ALA A 215 -22.30 -10.73 0.06
CA ALA A 215 -23.47 -11.50 0.48
C ALA A 215 -24.56 -10.58 1.04
N ASP A 216 -24.20 -9.59 1.87
CA ASP A 216 -25.14 -8.62 2.44
C ASP A 216 -25.79 -7.75 1.37
N ILE A 217 -25.01 -7.27 0.39
CA ILE A 217 -25.53 -6.49 -0.75
C ILE A 217 -26.49 -7.34 -1.60
N LYS A 218 -26.14 -8.62 -1.82
CA LYS A 218 -26.99 -9.54 -2.59
C LYS A 218 -28.30 -9.81 -1.86
N THR A 219 -28.25 -10.07 -0.55
CA THR A 219 -29.44 -10.29 0.27
C THR A 219 -30.34 -9.06 0.31
N ALA A 220 -29.75 -7.85 0.40
CA ALA A 220 -30.51 -6.60 0.35
C ALA A 220 -31.13 -6.33 -1.03
N HIS A 221 -30.47 -6.77 -2.11
CA HIS A 221 -31.00 -6.64 -3.47
C HIS A 221 -32.15 -7.62 -3.77
N ASP A 222 -32.04 -8.84 -3.24
CA ASP A 222 -33.07 -9.88 -3.41
C ASP A 222 -34.33 -9.62 -2.54
N ALA A 223 -34.24 -8.67 -1.58
CA ALA A 223 -35.35 -8.26 -0.70
C ALA A 223 -36.14 -7.04 -1.23
N LEU A 224 -35.75 -6.46 -2.36
CA LEU A 224 -36.42 -5.33 -3.06
C LEU A 224 -37.16 -5.81 -4.31
#